data_4fc473c238e8a75323b784bae2c316bb
#
_entry.id   4fc473c238e8a75323b784bae2c316bb
#
_cell.length_a   1.000
_cell.length_b   1.000
_cell.length_c   1.000
_cell.angle_alpha   90.00
_cell.angle_beta   90.00
_cell.angle_gamma   90.00
#
_symmetry.space_group_name_H-M   'P 1'
#
loop_
_entity.id
_entity.type
_entity.pdbx_description
1 polymer ?
#
loop_
_entity_poly.entity_id
_entity_poly.type
_entity_poly.pdbx_seq_one_letter_code
_entity_poly.pdbx_strand_id
1 'polypeptide(L)'
;MIRGYNFCMLFLVLALLTACKDKNDMSFGNPASITEQIDSNKKDSNNSLDWRNEIDSTITVVALPDPTIYQMGEEIKTGLTVPDSLVAFGKSLVGTPYLYASSDPSKGFDCSGFITYVFNHFGIAVPRSSVDFTNVGKEIPNAIAKPGDLILFKGTDSTIKNVGHMGIIESNEKGNLLFIHSTSGKAKSVVITPLKGYYETRFVKVIRVFPDNYFP
;
A
#
# COMPACT_ATOMS: atom_id res chain seq x y z
N MET A 1 5.74 65.17 -10.50
CA MET A 1 7.20 65.43 -10.36
C MET A 1 7.86 64.20 -9.77
N ILE A 2 8.94 63.73 -10.45
CA ILE A 2 10.06 62.90 -9.98
C ILE A 2 9.74 61.41 -9.85
N ARG A 3 10.07 60.55 -10.86
CA ARG A 3 11.28 59.77 -11.15
C ARG A 3 11.54 58.73 -10.06
N GLY A 4 11.51 57.42 -10.23
CA GLY A 4 12.18 56.55 -11.22
C GLY A 4 13.35 55.88 -10.55
N TYR A 5 13.42 54.54 -10.55
CA TYR A 5 14.67 53.79 -10.74
C TYR A 5 14.36 52.29 -10.88
N ASN A 6 14.61 51.77 -12.07
CA ASN A 6 14.83 50.36 -12.38
C ASN A 6 16.10 49.89 -11.69
N PHE A 7 16.09 48.69 -11.12
CA PHE A 7 17.31 47.94 -10.86
C PHE A 7 17.15 46.52 -11.38
N CYS A 8 17.66 46.37 -12.59
CA CYS A 8 17.85 45.09 -13.26
C CYS A 8 19.14 44.48 -12.70
N MET A 9 19.08 43.39 -11.99
CA MET A 9 20.27 42.63 -11.60
C MET A 9 20.28 41.27 -12.30
N LEU A 10 21.05 41.26 -13.36
CA LEU A 10 21.43 40.15 -14.20
C LEU A 10 22.50 39.34 -13.45
N PHE A 11 22.19 38.15 -12.95
CA PHE A 11 23.21 37.22 -12.48
C PHE A 11 23.51 36.18 -13.57
N LEU A 12 24.66 36.39 -14.16
CA LEU A 12 25.33 35.47 -15.07
C LEU A 12 26.00 34.39 -14.20
N VAL A 13 25.55 33.14 -14.25
CA VAL A 13 26.27 32.03 -13.65
C VAL A 13 26.96 31.23 -14.75
N LEU A 14 28.26 31.33 -14.73
CA LEU A 14 29.23 30.69 -15.61
C LEU A 14 29.31 29.18 -15.29
N ALA A 15 28.99 28.33 -16.25
CA ALA A 15 29.15 26.90 -16.16
C ALA A 15 30.64 26.52 -16.26
N LEU A 16 31.16 25.86 -15.25
CA LEU A 16 32.44 25.15 -15.31
C LEU A 16 32.18 23.64 -15.49
N LEU A 17 32.40 23.20 -16.72
CA LEU A 17 32.52 21.80 -17.07
C LEU A 17 33.90 21.29 -16.63
N THR A 18 33.94 20.38 -15.66
CA THR A 18 35.09 19.50 -15.45
C THR A 18 34.67 18.07 -15.71
N ALA A 19 35.17 17.56 -16.81
CA ALA A 19 35.11 16.15 -17.18
C ALA A 19 36.11 15.38 -16.30
N CYS A 20 35.62 14.40 -15.54
CA CYS A 20 36.45 13.28 -15.05
C CYS A 20 35.96 12.02 -15.72
N LYS A 21 36.89 11.45 -16.48
CA LYS A 21 36.80 10.20 -17.22
C LYS A 21 37.53 9.16 -16.37
N ASP A 22 36.80 8.27 -15.72
CA ASP A 22 37.38 7.06 -15.19
C ASP A 22 36.65 5.83 -15.74
N LYS A 23 37.46 5.10 -16.50
CA LYS A 23 37.16 3.76 -16.98
C LYS A 23 37.41 2.80 -15.80
N ASN A 24 36.41 2.02 -15.41
CA ASN A 24 36.63 0.71 -14.78
C ASN A 24 35.75 -0.32 -15.45
N ASP A 25 36.43 -1.08 -16.26
CA ASP A 25 36.05 -2.36 -16.82
C ASP A 25 35.80 -3.33 -15.65
N MET A 26 34.57 -3.84 -15.49
CA MET A 26 34.32 -5.03 -14.67
C MET A 26 33.67 -6.11 -15.52
N SER A 27 34.54 -7.00 -15.94
CA SER A 27 34.29 -8.30 -16.50
C SER A 27 33.25 -9.09 -15.68
N PHE A 28 32.19 -9.54 -16.36
CA PHE A 28 31.24 -10.51 -15.83
C PHE A 28 31.92 -11.88 -15.76
N GLY A 29 32.30 -12.32 -14.57
CA GLY A 29 32.72 -13.67 -14.27
C GLY A 29 31.54 -14.61 -14.14
N ASN A 30 31.52 -15.65 -14.93
CA ASN A 30 30.60 -16.77 -14.92
C ASN A 30 30.71 -17.54 -13.57
N PRO A 31 29.65 -17.90 -12.86
CA PRO A 31 29.74 -18.73 -11.67
C PRO A 31 29.99 -20.19 -12.08
N ALA A 32 31.18 -20.64 -11.86
CA ALA A 32 31.56 -22.04 -11.97
C ALA A 32 30.90 -22.87 -10.85
N SER A 33 30.40 -24.02 -11.25
CA SER A 33 29.88 -25.11 -10.43
C SER A 33 30.83 -25.51 -9.32
N ILE A 34 30.40 -25.45 -8.07
CA ILE A 34 31.08 -26.07 -6.93
C ILE A 34 30.38 -27.40 -6.70
N THR A 35 31.07 -28.46 -7.17
CA THR A 35 30.82 -29.85 -6.78
C THR A 35 31.66 -30.11 -5.54
N GLU A 36 31.09 -30.07 -4.35
CA GLU A 36 31.77 -30.59 -3.15
C GLU A 36 31.60 -32.10 -3.07
N GLN A 37 32.73 -32.79 -3.14
CA GLN A 37 32.85 -34.21 -2.84
C GLN A 37 32.71 -34.39 -1.32
N ILE A 38 31.76 -35.21 -0.92
CA ILE A 38 31.59 -35.67 0.46
C ILE A 38 32.58 -36.81 0.66
N ASP A 39 33.65 -36.54 1.42
CA ASP A 39 34.57 -37.53 1.88
C ASP A 39 33.97 -38.32 3.06
N SER A 40 33.68 -39.59 2.81
CA SER A 40 33.16 -40.53 3.78
C SER A 40 34.34 -41.15 4.54
N ASN A 41 34.63 -40.65 5.75
CA ASN A 41 35.23 -41.43 6.83
C ASN A 41 35.56 -40.54 8.04
N LYS A 42 34.63 -40.48 9.00
CA LYS A 42 35.02 -40.43 10.42
C LYS A 42 33.87 -40.93 11.29
N LYS A 43 34.09 -42.12 11.77
CA LYS A 43 33.27 -42.80 12.76
C LYS A 43 33.73 -42.34 14.14
N ASP A 44 32.99 -41.53 14.85
CA ASP A 44 33.13 -41.40 16.30
C ASP A 44 31.77 -41.19 16.99
N SER A 45 31.67 -41.94 18.01
CA SER A 45 30.63 -42.36 18.92
C SER A 45 29.75 -41.25 19.55
N ASN A 46 28.46 -41.59 19.66
CA ASN A 46 27.58 -41.31 20.80
C ASN A 46 27.43 -39.86 21.27
N ASN A 47 26.48 -39.14 20.66
CA ASN A 47 25.46 -38.41 21.39
C ASN A 47 24.29 -38.08 20.43
N SER A 48 23.37 -39.00 20.25
CA SER A 48 22.12 -38.74 19.54
C SER A 48 21.20 -37.93 20.47
N LEU A 49 21.31 -36.63 20.44
CA LEU A 49 20.19 -35.78 20.90
C LEU A 49 19.05 -35.94 19.91
N ASP A 50 18.08 -36.74 20.30
CA ASP A 50 16.87 -36.98 19.54
C ASP A 50 16.00 -35.73 19.55
N TRP A 51 16.24 -34.81 18.60
CA TRP A 51 15.46 -33.60 18.37
C TRP A 51 14.02 -33.86 17.93
N ARG A 52 13.62 -35.13 17.78
CA ARG A 52 12.27 -35.51 17.32
C ARG A 52 11.22 -35.49 18.40
N ASN A 53 11.57 -35.36 19.67
CA ASN A 53 10.63 -35.49 20.78
C ASN A 53 10.35 -34.20 21.56
N GLU A 54 10.91 -33.04 21.15
CA GLU A 54 10.56 -31.73 21.72
C GLU A 54 9.82 -30.86 20.68
N ILE A 55 8.78 -31.37 20.08
CA ILE A 55 7.78 -30.50 19.49
C ILE A 55 6.87 -30.11 20.67
N ASP A 56 7.18 -28.95 21.26
CA ASP A 56 6.29 -28.29 22.20
C ASP A 56 4.90 -28.17 21.55
N SER A 57 3.93 -28.88 22.12
CA SER A 57 2.53 -28.95 21.67
C SER A 57 1.78 -27.60 21.73
N THR A 58 2.48 -26.48 21.93
CA THR A 58 1.92 -25.14 22.02
C THR A 58 2.16 -24.25 20.77
N ILE A 59 2.90 -24.74 19.75
CA ILE A 59 2.95 -24.03 18.49
C ILE A 59 1.66 -24.32 17.71
N THR A 60 0.63 -23.53 17.95
CA THR A 60 -0.52 -23.46 17.05
C THR A 60 -0.01 -22.87 15.74
N VAL A 61 0.32 -23.74 14.79
CA VAL A 61 0.56 -23.32 13.40
C VAL A 61 -0.78 -22.80 12.87
N VAL A 62 -0.96 -21.48 12.95
CA VAL A 62 -2.07 -20.83 12.25
C VAL A 62 -1.77 -21.04 10.77
N ALA A 63 -2.44 -22.02 10.17
CA ALA A 63 -2.37 -22.24 8.73
C ALA A 63 -2.75 -20.93 8.04
N LEU A 64 -1.87 -20.40 7.20
CA LEU A 64 -2.23 -19.27 6.34
C LEU A 64 -3.44 -19.72 5.51
N PRO A 65 -4.49 -18.91 5.41
CA PRO A 65 -5.66 -19.26 4.63
C PRO A 65 -5.24 -19.54 3.18
N ASP A 66 -5.80 -20.60 2.60
CA ASP A 66 -5.52 -21.02 1.22
C ASP A 66 -5.79 -19.84 0.26
N PRO A 67 -4.81 -19.38 -0.51
CA PRO A 67 -4.98 -18.26 -1.44
C PRO A 67 -6.00 -18.54 -2.55
N THR A 68 -6.38 -19.79 -2.77
CA THR A 68 -7.41 -20.17 -3.78
C THR A 68 -8.83 -19.88 -3.33
N ILE A 69 -9.07 -19.59 -2.05
CA ILE A 69 -10.40 -19.29 -1.50
C ILE A 69 -10.89 -17.88 -1.89
N TYR A 70 -9.96 -16.97 -2.23
CA TYR A 70 -10.31 -15.58 -2.53
C TYR A 70 -10.74 -15.41 -3.99
N GLN A 71 -12.01 -15.03 -4.18
CA GLN A 71 -12.53 -14.76 -5.52
C GLN A 71 -11.87 -13.51 -6.10
N MET A 72 -11.40 -13.62 -7.33
CA MET A 72 -10.96 -12.47 -8.11
C MET A 72 -12.19 -11.70 -8.59
N GLY A 73 -12.23 -10.43 -8.25
CA GLY A 73 -13.21 -9.49 -8.76
C GLY A 73 -12.77 -8.84 -10.07
N GLU A 74 -13.46 -7.77 -10.48
CA GLU A 74 -13.08 -6.97 -11.64
C GLU A 74 -11.68 -6.38 -11.46
N GLU A 75 -10.81 -6.55 -12.48
CA GLU A 75 -9.43 -6.10 -12.44
C GLU A 75 -9.33 -4.59 -12.69
N ILE A 76 -8.59 -3.89 -11.83
CA ILE A 76 -8.19 -2.50 -12.04
C ILE A 76 -6.79 -2.48 -12.64
N LYS A 77 -6.64 -1.81 -13.79
CA LYS A 77 -5.34 -1.66 -14.46
C LYS A 77 -4.53 -0.56 -13.79
N THR A 78 -3.63 -0.94 -12.91
CA THR A 78 -2.78 -0.01 -12.13
C THR A 78 -1.53 0.45 -12.88
N GLY A 79 -1.25 -0.11 -14.07
CA GLY A 79 -0.07 0.23 -14.86
C GLY A 79 1.24 0.01 -14.11
N LEU A 80 2.13 1.00 -14.17
CA LEU A 80 3.42 0.98 -13.46
C LEU A 80 3.38 1.76 -12.13
N THR A 81 2.19 2.11 -11.64
CA THR A 81 2.05 2.86 -10.39
C THR A 81 2.45 2.00 -9.21
N VAL A 82 3.34 2.51 -8.37
CA VAL A 82 3.79 1.86 -7.14
C VAL A 82 2.82 2.19 -6.00
N PRO A 83 2.34 1.21 -5.20
CA PRO A 83 1.42 1.44 -4.10
C PRO A 83 1.86 2.52 -3.12
N ASP A 84 3.16 2.57 -2.78
CA ASP A 84 3.70 3.58 -1.85
C ASP A 84 3.54 5.01 -2.38
N SER A 85 3.69 5.23 -3.70
CA SER A 85 3.47 6.54 -4.31
C SER A 85 2.01 6.97 -4.21
N LEU A 86 1.07 6.03 -4.41
CA LEU A 86 -0.36 6.26 -4.25
C LEU A 86 -0.71 6.62 -2.81
N VAL A 87 -0.16 5.89 -1.83
CA VAL A 87 -0.33 6.17 -0.39
C VAL A 87 0.25 7.54 -0.04
N ALA A 88 1.47 7.86 -0.50
CA ALA A 88 2.11 9.15 -0.23
C ALA A 88 1.27 10.32 -0.78
N PHE A 89 0.72 10.19 -1.98
CA PHE A 89 -0.19 11.18 -2.54
C PHE A 89 -1.49 11.28 -1.73
N GLY A 90 -2.10 10.17 -1.35
CA GLY A 90 -3.28 10.15 -0.48
C GLY A 90 -3.03 10.85 0.87
N LYS A 91 -1.86 10.66 1.46
CA LYS A 91 -1.44 11.34 2.71
C LYS A 91 -1.32 12.85 2.53
N SER A 92 -0.88 13.34 1.38
CA SER A 92 -0.77 14.78 1.11
C SER A 92 -2.12 15.50 1.10
N LEU A 93 -3.22 14.77 0.97
CA LEU A 93 -4.59 15.29 0.97
C LEU A 93 -5.24 15.29 2.37
N VAL A 94 -4.55 14.86 3.41
CA VAL A 94 -5.06 14.89 4.80
C VAL A 94 -5.43 16.31 5.19
N GLY A 95 -6.63 16.47 5.77
CA GLY A 95 -7.20 17.78 6.10
C GLY A 95 -8.15 18.35 5.03
N THR A 96 -8.16 17.82 3.80
CA THR A 96 -9.13 18.24 2.78
C THR A 96 -10.56 18.00 3.30
N PRO A 97 -11.47 19.00 3.21
CA PRO A 97 -12.83 18.89 3.77
C PRO A 97 -13.62 17.70 3.19
N TYR A 98 -14.56 17.19 3.98
CA TYR A 98 -15.57 16.26 3.47
C TYR A 98 -16.67 17.03 2.73
N LEU A 99 -16.99 16.58 1.52
CA LEU A 99 -18.16 17.04 0.76
C LEU A 99 -18.85 15.85 0.09
N TYR A 100 -20.13 15.64 0.42
CA TYR A 100 -20.92 14.55 -0.16
C TYR A 100 -20.99 14.64 -1.69
N ALA A 101 -20.87 13.47 -2.36
CA ALA A 101 -20.89 13.30 -3.81
C ALA A 101 -19.79 14.06 -4.57
N SER A 102 -18.72 14.48 -3.90
CA SER A 102 -17.62 15.26 -4.52
C SER A 102 -16.33 14.46 -4.64
N SER A 103 -15.61 14.69 -5.74
CA SER A 103 -14.22 14.29 -5.98
C SER A 103 -13.34 15.50 -6.37
N ASP A 104 -13.76 16.71 -6.02
CA ASP A 104 -13.08 17.96 -6.34
C ASP A 104 -12.19 18.40 -5.17
N PRO A 105 -10.84 18.41 -5.33
CA PRO A 105 -9.91 18.74 -4.25
C PRO A 105 -10.08 20.17 -3.73
N SER A 106 -10.63 21.09 -4.55
CA SER A 106 -10.84 22.48 -4.16
C SER A 106 -12.07 22.67 -3.26
N LYS A 107 -13.00 21.71 -3.27
CA LYS A 107 -14.25 21.76 -2.51
C LYS A 107 -14.30 20.74 -1.39
N GLY A 108 -13.72 19.57 -1.61
CA GLY A 108 -13.70 18.45 -0.68
C GLY A 108 -14.07 17.12 -1.34
N PHE A 109 -13.97 16.05 -0.57
CA PHE A 109 -14.21 14.68 -1.03
C PHE A 109 -15.28 13.97 -0.20
N ASP A 110 -16.11 13.13 -0.85
CA ASP A 110 -16.70 12.00 -0.13
C ASP A 110 -15.69 10.82 -0.06
N CYS A 111 -16.08 9.71 0.56
CA CYS A 111 -15.17 8.58 0.78
C CYS A 111 -14.65 7.98 -0.53
N SER A 112 -15.51 7.65 -1.48
CA SER A 112 -15.13 7.10 -2.78
C SER A 112 -14.58 8.17 -3.74
N GLY A 113 -15.00 9.42 -3.60
CA GLY A 113 -14.46 10.56 -4.34
C GLY A 113 -12.99 10.83 -4.02
N PHE A 114 -12.59 10.67 -2.75
CA PHE A 114 -11.20 10.67 -2.35
C PHE A 114 -10.41 9.56 -3.07
N ILE A 115 -10.92 8.32 -3.05
CA ILE A 115 -10.29 7.20 -3.75
C ILE A 115 -10.19 7.48 -5.26
N THR A 116 -11.29 7.89 -5.88
CA THR A 116 -11.32 8.22 -7.31
C THR A 116 -10.29 9.30 -7.68
N TYR A 117 -10.20 10.34 -6.87
CA TYR A 117 -9.22 11.41 -7.10
C TYR A 117 -7.77 10.92 -6.98
N VAL A 118 -7.47 10.14 -5.93
CA VAL A 118 -6.12 9.59 -5.70
C VAL A 118 -5.71 8.66 -6.85
N PHE A 119 -6.58 7.75 -7.28
CA PHE A 119 -6.26 6.81 -8.35
C PHE A 119 -6.16 7.51 -9.71
N ASN A 120 -7.08 8.44 -10.01
CA ASN A 120 -7.05 9.21 -11.26
C ASN A 120 -5.81 10.09 -11.41
N HIS A 121 -5.21 10.56 -10.30
CA HIS A 121 -3.93 11.28 -10.32
C HIS A 121 -2.82 10.45 -11.01
N PHE A 122 -2.87 9.13 -10.89
CA PHE A 122 -1.95 8.19 -11.55
C PHE A 122 -2.50 7.62 -12.87
N GLY A 123 -3.60 8.16 -13.39
CA GLY A 123 -4.23 7.67 -14.62
C GLY A 123 -4.95 6.33 -14.46
N ILE A 124 -5.22 5.90 -13.22
CA ILE A 124 -5.91 4.64 -12.91
C ILE A 124 -7.41 4.90 -12.81
N ALA A 125 -8.19 4.32 -13.73
CA ALA A 125 -9.64 4.38 -13.69
C ALA A 125 -10.18 3.43 -12.61
N VAL A 126 -11.07 3.93 -11.74
CA VAL A 126 -11.74 3.17 -10.68
C VAL A 126 -13.23 3.53 -10.63
N PRO A 127 -14.08 2.67 -10.04
CA PRO A 127 -15.47 2.99 -9.81
C PRO A 127 -15.66 4.29 -9.00
N ARG A 128 -16.76 5.01 -9.26
CA ARG A 128 -17.07 6.25 -8.51
C ARG A 128 -17.77 5.98 -7.19
N SER A 129 -18.56 4.94 -7.09
CA SER A 129 -19.35 4.62 -5.91
C SER A 129 -18.67 3.56 -5.05
N SER A 130 -18.71 3.73 -3.72
CA SER A 130 -18.12 2.76 -2.79
C SER A 130 -18.72 1.35 -2.90
N VAL A 131 -20.00 1.23 -3.25
CA VAL A 131 -20.67 -0.07 -3.41
C VAL A 131 -20.10 -0.85 -4.60
N ASP A 132 -19.67 -0.18 -5.67
CA ASP A 132 -19.16 -0.80 -6.88
C ASP A 132 -17.78 -1.44 -6.66
N PHE A 133 -17.08 -1.08 -5.58
CA PHE A 133 -15.83 -1.74 -5.17
C PHE A 133 -16.04 -3.11 -4.51
N THR A 134 -17.28 -3.52 -4.25
CA THR A 134 -17.57 -4.80 -3.60
C THR A 134 -16.99 -6.00 -4.34
N ASN A 135 -16.97 -5.93 -5.69
CA ASN A 135 -16.50 -7.00 -6.57
C ASN A 135 -15.29 -6.58 -7.41
N VAL A 136 -14.40 -5.78 -6.85
CA VAL A 136 -13.17 -5.30 -7.50
C VAL A 136 -11.96 -5.92 -6.82
N GLY A 137 -10.95 -6.27 -7.61
CA GLY A 137 -9.68 -6.79 -7.13
C GLY A 137 -9.76 -8.15 -6.46
N LYS A 138 -8.74 -8.48 -5.69
CA LYS A 138 -8.60 -9.72 -4.93
C LYS A 138 -8.89 -9.46 -3.45
N GLU A 139 -9.84 -10.16 -2.86
CA GLU A 139 -10.02 -10.13 -1.42
C GLU A 139 -8.82 -10.75 -0.70
N ILE A 140 -8.35 -10.12 0.35
CA ILE A 140 -7.23 -10.59 1.17
C ILE A 140 -7.56 -10.47 2.67
N PRO A 141 -6.95 -11.31 3.53
CA PRO A 141 -7.06 -11.15 4.97
C PRO A 141 -6.50 -9.80 5.43
N ASN A 142 -7.16 -9.15 6.39
CA ASN A 142 -6.67 -7.90 6.97
C ASN A 142 -5.28 -8.05 7.63
N ALA A 143 -4.93 -9.26 8.12
CA ALA A 143 -3.64 -9.54 8.74
C ALA A 143 -2.44 -9.37 7.77
N ILE A 144 -2.66 -9.60 6.46
CA ILE A 144 -1.62 -9.47 5.43
C ILE A 144 -1.83 -8.27 4.51
N ALA A 145 -2.75 -7.38 4.89
CA ALA A 145 -2.98 -6.14 4.17
C ALA A 145 -1.72 -5.28 4.13
N LYS A 146 -1.49 -4.62 3.01
CA LYS A 146 -0.30 -3.80 2.72
C LYS A 146 -0.70 -2.36 2.36
N PRO A 147 0.21 -1.38 2.47
CA PRO A 147 -0.04 -0.03 1.97
C PRO A 147 -0.51 -0.05 0.51
N GLY A 148 -1.57 0.71 0.21
CA GLY A 148 -2.18 0.75 -1.12
C GLY A 148 -3.34 -0.21 -1.34
N ASP A 149 -3.53 -1.24 -0.50
CA ASP A 149 -4.77 -2.03 -0.49
C ASP A 149 -5.97 -1.16 -0.08
N LEU A 150 -7.16 -1.51 -0.52
CA LEU A 150 -8.39 -0.80 -0.17
C LEU A 150 -9.14 -1.53 0.94
N ILE A 151 -9.62 -0.78 1.92
CA ILE A 151 -10.44 -1.30 3.01
C ILE A 151 -11.88 -0.83 2.88
N LEU A 152 -12.81 -1.77 2.97
CA LEU A 152 -14.24 -1.55 2.74
C LEU A 152 -15.03 -1.72 4.03
N PHE A 153 -16.03 -0.86 4.22
CA PHE A 153 -16.90 -0.83 5.39
C PHE A 153 -18.37 -0.75 4.99
N LYS A 154 -19.26 -1.22 5.85
CA LYS A 154 -20.68 -0.94 5.74
C LYS A 154 -20.95 0.56 5.84
N GLY A 155 -22.07 1.01 5.26
CA GLY A 155 -22.58 2.37 5.42
C GLY A 155 -22.91 2.73 6.89
N THR A 156 -23.24 3.98 7.16
CA THR A 156 -23.70 4.43 8.50
C THR A 156 -25.05 3.87 8.90
N ASP A 157 -25.87 3.54 7.92
CA ASP A 157 -27.15 2.86 8.14
C ASP A 157 -26.90 1.38 8.43
N SER A 158 -27.17 0.97 9.66
CA SER A 158 -26.96 -0.42 10.13
C SER A 158 -27.89 -1.44 9.49
N THR A 159 -29.01 -0.99 8.89
CA THR A 159 -29.98 -1.85 8.18
C THR A 159 -29.45 -2.25 6.79
N ILE A 160 -28.56 -1.45 6.20
CA ILE A 160 -27.96 -1.67 4.89
C ILE A 160 -26.64 -2.42 5.06
N LYS A 161 -26.59 -3.65 4.58
CA LYS A 161 -25.38 -4.48 4.67
C LYS A 161 -24.35 -4.18 3.59
N ASN A 162 -24.68 -3.36 2.59
CA ASN A 162 -23.79 -3.05 1.47
C ASN A 162 -22.60 -2.18 1.89
N VAL A 163 -21.53 -2.24 1.08
CA VAL A 163 -20.41 -1.33 1.20
C VAL A 163 -20.91 0.11 1.01
N GLY A 164 -20.62 0.96 1.97
CA GLY A 164 -21.04 2.37 1.96
C GLY A 164 -19.93 3.31 2.44
N HIS A 165 -18.74 2.77 2.74
CA HIS A 165 -17.57 3.55 3.11
C HIS A 165 -16.28 2.80 2.76
N MET A 166 -15.17 3.52 2.55
CA MET A 166 -13.91 2.92 2.16
C MET A 166 -12.70 3.82 2.45
N GLY A 167 -11.51 3.24 2.41
CA GLY A 167 -10.23 3.94 2.55
C GLY A 167 -9.09 3.20 1.86
N ILE A 168 -7.91 3.81 1.86
CA ILE A 168 -6.63 3.24 1.40
C ILE A 168 -5.84 2.85 2.64
N ILE A 169 -5.33 1.61 2.70
CA ILE A 169 -4.46 1.19 3.80
C ILE A 169 -3.17 2.00 3.73
N GLU A 170 -2.82 2.63 4.85
CA GLU A 170 -1.61 3.42 5.03
C GLU A 170 -0.46 2.59 5.58
N SER A 171 -0.78 1.75 6.57
CA SER A 171 0.18 0.85 7.20
C SER A 171 -0.52 -0.30 7.93
N ASN A 172 0.22 -1.38 8.19
CA ASN A 172 -0.26 -2.52 8.96
C ASN A 172 0.91 -3.12 9.77
N GLU A 173 1.35 -2.39 10.77
CA GLU A 173 2.48 -2.81 11.59
C GLU A 173 2.01 -3.58 12.83
N LYS A 174 2.46 -4.81 12.98
CA LYS A 174 2.13 -5.68 14.13
C LYS A 174 0.63 -5.79 14.40
N GLY A 175 -0.18 -5.79 13.32
CA GLY A 175 -1.64 -5.86 13.42
C GLY A 175 -2.32 -4.52 13.75
N ASN A 176 -1.57 -3.42 13.83
CA ASN A 176 -2.14 -2.08 13.96
C ASN A 176 -2.37 -1.47 12.57
N LEU A 177 -3.49 -1.81 11.95
CA LEU A 177 -3.86 -1.35 10.62
C LEU A 177 -4.36 0.09 10.68
N LEU A 178 -3.72 0.99 9.91
CA LEU A 178 -4.12 2.36 9.69
C LEU A 178 -4.61 2.54 8.25
N PHE A 179 -5.60 3.41 8.05
CA PHE A 179 -6.11 3.71 6.72
C PHE A 179 -6.45 5.20 6.55
N ILE A 180 -6.27 5.69 5.33
CA ILE A 180 -6.59 7.06 4.91
C ILE A 180 -7.99 7.06 4.30
N HIS A 181 -8.85 7.95 4.73
CA HIS A 181 -10.21 8.07 4.17
C HIS A 181 -10.78 9.46 4.36
N SER A 182 -11.71 9.86 3.51
CA SER A 182 -12.54 11.05 3.74
C SER A 182 -13.80 10.66 4.51
N THR A 183 -14.07 11.35 5.61
CA THR A 183 -15.17 11.00 6.53
C THR A 183 -16.11 12.16 6.83
N SER A 184 -17.42 11.87 6.81
CA SER A 184 -18.48 12.78 7.29
C SER A 184 -18.59 12.82 8.81
N GLY A 185 -17.85 11.97 9.53
CA GLY A 185 -17.85 11.91 10.99
C GLY A 185 -17.28 13.18 11.64
N LYS A 186 -16.84 13.06 12.90
CA LYS A 186 -16.39 14.21 13.69
C LYS A 186 -15.30 15.05 13.00
N ALA A 187 -14.39 14.43 12.27
CA ALA A 187 -13.28 15.14 11.61
C ALA A 187 -13.75 15.93 10.37
N LYS A 188 -14.80 15.50 9.67
CA LYS A 188 -15.34 16.12 8.44
C LYS A 188 -14.26 16.45 7.40
N SER A 189 -13.29 15.55 7.22
CA SER A 189 -12.14 15.73 6.33
C SER A 189 -11.48 14.41 5.99
N VAL A 190 -10.45 14.44 5.15
CA VAL A 190 -9.52 13.33 4.94
C VAL A 190 -8.66 13.16 6.19
N VAL A 191 -8.63 11.95 6.74
CA VAL A 191 -7.88 11.61 7.96
C VAL A 191 -7.25 10.23 7.85
N ILE A 192 -6.27 9.96 8.74
CA ILE A 192 -5.72 8.62 8.97
C ILE A 192 -6.34 8.10 10.27
N THR A 193 -6.90 6.89 10.22
CA THR A 193 -7.66 6.30 11.33
C THR A 193 -7.24 4.84 11.55
N PRO A 194 -7.11 4.35 12.79
CA PRO A 194 -6.88 2.94 13.05
C PRO A 194 -8.15 2.10 12.84
N LEU A 195 -7.97 0.86 12.37
CA LEU A 195 -9.05 -0.14 12.32
C LEU A 195 -9.37 -0.62 13.73
N LYS A 196 -10.12 0.18 14.48
CA LYS A 196 -10.55 -0.12 15.85
C LYS A 196 -11.95 0.41 16.13
N GLY A 197 -12.63 -0.22 17.08
CA GLY A 197 -13.92 0.24 17.61
C GLY A 197 -14.96 0.43 16.51
N TYR A 198 -15.39 1.68 16.27
CA TYR A 198 -16.44 2.00 15.29
C TYR A 198 -16.17 1.45 13.88
N TYR A 199 -14.94 1.52 13.39
CA TYR A 199 -14.61 0.99 12.07
C TYR A 199 -14.47 -0.53 12.05
N GLU A 200 -13.99 -1.13 13.14
CA GLU A 200 -13.91 -2.57 13.28
C GLU A 200 -15.29 -3.24 13.21
N THR A 201 -16.30 -2.68 13.89
CA THR A 201 -17.68 -3.21 13.86
C THR A 201 -18.36 -3.09 12.49
N ARG A 202 -17.85 -2.23 11.62
CA ARG A 202 -18.37 -1.99 10.28
C ARG A 202 -17.50 -2.58 9.17
N PHE A 203 -16.38 -3.18 9.53
CA PHE A 203 -15.46 -3.80 8.59
C PHE A 203 -16.18 -4.85 7.73
N VAL A 204 -15.91 -4.82 6.43
CA VAL A 204 -16.41 -5.80 5.46
C VAL A 204 -15.24 -6.66 4.99
N LYS A 205 -14.25 -6.06 4.32
CA LYS A 205 -13.10 -6.76 3.78
C LYS A 205 -11.99 -5.80 3.34
N VAL A 206 -10.83 -6.37 3.07
CA VAL A 206 -9.75 -5.70 2.34
C VAL A 206 -9.68 -6.28 0.93
N ILE A 207 -9.47 -5.41 -0.05
CA ILE A 207 -9.25 -5.80 -1.45
C ILE A 207 -7.91 -5.27 -1.94
N ARG A 208 -7.19 -6.09 -2.70
CA ARG A 208 -5.95 -5.74 -3.38
C ARG A 208 -6.22 -5.51 -4.85
N VAL A 209 -5.83 -4.34 -5.34
CA VAL A 209 -5.96 -3.95 -6.74
C VAL A 209 -4.62 -3.89 -7.46
N PHE A 210 -3.53 -3.81 -6.71
CA PHE A 210 -2.17 -3.89 -7.26
C PHE A 210 -1.71 -5.33 -7.41
N PRO A 211 -0.90 -5.65 -8.44
CA PRO A 211 -0.28 -6.97 -8.58
C PRO A 211 0.57 -7.36 -7.37
N ASP A 212 0.54 -8.65 -7.01
CA ASP A 212 1.23 -9.16 -5.81
C ASP A 212 2.77 -8.91 -5.83
N ASN A 213 3.38 -8.80 -7.01
CA ASN A 213 4.82 -8.52 -7.16
C ASN A 213 5.25 -7.10 -6.73
N TYR A 214 4.32 -6.18 -6.47
CA TYR A 214 4.63 -4.90 -5.85
C TYR A 214 4.83 -4.99 -4.32
N PHE A 215 4.50 -6.14 -3.73
CA PHE A 215 4.57 -6.33 -2.28
C PHE A 215 5.62 -7.38 -1.93
N PRO A 216 6.70 -7.01 -1.26
CA PRO A 216 7.73 -7.94 -0.80
C PRO A 216 7.22 -8.93 0.26
#